data_4c08918335500e13333139065c974d13
#
_entry.id   4c08918335500e13333139065c974d13
#
_cell.length_a   1.000
_cell.length_b   1.000
_cell.length_c   1.000
_cell.angle_alpha   90.00
_cell.angle_beta   90.00
_cell.angle_gamma   90.00
#
_symmetry.space_group_name_H-M   'P 1'
#
loop_
_entity.id
_entity.type
_entity.pdbx_description
1 polymer ?
#
loop_
_entity_poly.entity_id
_entity_poly.type
_entity_poly.pdbx_seq_one_letter_code
_entity_poly.pdbx_strand_id
1 'polypeptide(L)'
;MKPKVLIGCPISDYKRYCIDEYLEGIKNLTYSNFDLFLVDNSETSDFYEEIKSKGIDVERIEYAPSAKERIVKSRNIILDKFLDGDYDYFFSLEMGVIPLTDIIEKLLESNKEIVSGVYFKPFIIRD
;
A
#
# COMPACT_ATOMS: atom_id res chain seq x y z
N MET A 1 -0.41 14.66 -20.15
CA MET A 1 -0.35 13.23 -19.79
C MET A 1 -0.47 13.05 -18.30
N LYS A 2 -1.26 12.09 -17.85
CA LYS A 2 -1.40 11.83 -16.42
C LYS A 2 -0.18 11.10 -15.89
N PRO A 3 0.39 11.53 -14.76
CA PRO A 3 1.48 10.81 -14.13
C PRO A 3 1.11 9.36 -13.81
N LYS A 4 2.08 8.46 -13.89
CA LYS A 4 1.90 7.07 -13.53
C LYS A 4 2.29 6.86 -12.07
N VAL A 5 1.37 6.33 -11.28
CA VAL A 5 1.51 6.18 -9.84
C VAL A 5 1.65 4.70 -9.47
N LEU A 6 2.59 4.40 -8.59
CA LEU A 6 2.64 3.09 -7.95
C LEU A 6 2.04 3.23 -6.55
N ILE A 7 0.97 2.49 -6.29
CA ILE A 7 0.43 2.34 -4.93
C ILE A 7 1.10 1.10 -4.33
N GLY A 8 1.78 1.25 -3.23
CA GLY A 8 2.49 0.16 -2.59
C GLY A 8 2.30 0.15 -1.08
N CYS A 9 2.29 -1.05 -0.50
CA CYS A 9 2.07 -1.23 0.93
C CYS A 9 2.60 -2.59 1.38
N PRO A 10 3.36 -2.64 2.50
CA PRO A 10 3.59 -3.90 3.19
C PRO A 10 2.28 -4.40 3.81
N ILE A 11 2.00 -5.69 3.66
CA ILE A 11 0.79 -6.30 4.23
C ILE A 11 1.16 -7.47 5.14
N SER A 12 0.25 -7.81 6.03
CA SER A 12 0.41 -8.93 6.95
C SER A 12 -0.96 -9.55 7.26
N ASP A 13 -0.97 -10.86 7.49
CA ASP A 13 -2.19 -11.58 7.90
C ASP A 13 -2.77 -11.05 9.22
N TYR A 14 -1.94 -10.37 9.99
CA TYR A 14 -2.36 -9.68 11.21
C TYR A 14 -3.51 -8.70 10.93
N LYS A 15 -3.55 -8.12 9.74
CA LYS A 15 -4.58 -7.17 9.32
C LYS A 15 -5.49 -7.73 8.21
N ARG A 16 -5.59 -9.06 8.13
CA ARG A 16 -6.46 -9.68 7.12
C ARG A 16 -7.89 -9.17 7.17
N TYR A 17 -8.37 -8.82 8.35
CA TYR A 17 -9.74 -8.35 8.56
C TYR A 17 -10.10 -7.10 7.76
N CYS A 18 -9.13 -6.30 7.34
CA CYS A 18 -9.40 -5.06 6.61
C CYS A 18 -9.02 -5.14 5.13
N ILE A 19 -8.60 -6.31 4.63
CA ILE A 19 -8.11 -6.41 3.24
C ILE A 19 -9.20 -6.13 2.21
N ASP A 20 -10.40 -6.64 2.42
CA ASP A 20 -11.48 -6.47 1.45
C ASP A 20 -11.88 -5.01 1.32
N GLU A 21 -12.00 -4.29 2.44
CA GLU A 21 -12.29 -2.87 2.45
C GLU A 21 -11.17 -2.05 1.80
N TYR A 22 -9.93 -2.43 2.08
CA TYR A 22 -8.76 -1.78 1.48
C TYR A 22 -8.77 -1.91 -0.04
N LEU A 23 -8.98 -3.13 -0.54
CA LEU A 23 -9.01 -3.39 -1.99
C LEU A 23 -10.19 -2.71 -2.65
N GLU A 24 -11.35 -2.69 -2.00
CA GLU A 24 -12.53 -2.00 -2.52
C GLU A 24 -12.28 -0.48 -2.59
N GLY A 25 -11.62 0.08 -1.59
CA GLY A 25 -11.25 1.50 -1.59
C GLY A 25 -10.34 1.84 -2.77
N ILE A 26 -9.38 0.99 -3.07
CA ILE A 26 -8.49 1.19 -4.22
C ILE A 26 -9.26 1.07 -5.53
N LYS A 27 -10.14 0.09 -5.63
CA LYS A 27 -10.97 -0.11 -6.82
C LYS A 27 -11.86 1.10 -7.12
N ASN A 28 -12.28 1.81 -6.08
CA ASN A 28 -13.15 2.98 -6.21
C ASN A 28 -12.40 4.28 -6.50
N LEU A 29 -11.07 4.25 -6.61
CA LEU A 29 -10.30 5.44 -6.94
C LEU A 29 -10.66 5.92 -8.34
N THR A 30 -10.84 7.23 -8.47
CA THR A 30 -11.17 7.86 -9.75
C THR A 30 -9.97 8.03 -10.67
N TYR A 31 -8.77 8.03 -10.09
CA TYR A 31 -7.53 8.09 -10.87
C TYR A 31 -7.27 6.75 -11.52
N SER A 32 -6.98 6.73 -12.83
CA SER A 32 -6.90 5.48 -13.57
C SER A 32 -5.47 5.01 -13.89
N ASN A 33 -4.48 5.91 -13.84
CA ASN A 33 -3.12 5.58 -14.25
C ASN A 33 -2.25 5.18 -13.07
N PHE A 34 -2.58 4.05 -12.46
CA PHE A 34 -1.81 3.50 -11.35
C PHE A 34 -1.74 1.98 -11.40
N ASP A 35 -0.71 1.45 -10.74
CA ASP A 35 -0.59 0.03 -10.44
C ASP A 35 -0.59 -0.15 -8.92
N LEU A 36 -1.09 -1.29 -8.46
CA LEU A 36 -1.05 -1.68 -7.05
C LEU A 36 -0.04 -2.81 -6.87
N PHE A 37 0.86 -2.64 -5.91
CA PHE A 37 1.85 -3.65 -5.57
C PHE A 37 1.93 -3.84 -4.07
N LEU A 38 1.70 -5.06 -3.61
CA LEU A 38 1.70 -5.40 -2.19
C LEU A 38 2.85 -6.36 -1.88
N VAL A 39 3.40 -6.25 -0.68
CA VAL A 39 4.44 -7.16 -0.20
C VAL A 39 4.01 -7.75 1.12
N ASP A 40 3.80 -9.07 1.14
CA ASP A 40 3.37 -9.79 2.33
C ASP A 40 4.57 -10.14 3.22
N ASN A 41 4.48 -9.78 4.49
CA ASN A 41 5.50 -10.10 5.46
C ASN A 41 5.04 -11.06 6.56
N SER A 42 3.99 -11.82 6.29
CA SER A 42 3.46 -12.85 7.20
C SER A 42 4.45 -14.01 7.36
N GLU A 43 4.33 -14.74 8.45
CA GLU A 43 5.17 -15.90 8.71
C GLU A 43 4.90 -17.04 7.73
N THR A 44 3.62 -17.28 7.40
CA THR A 44 3.23 -18.34 6.45
C THR A 44 2.84 -17.71 5.12
N SER A 45 2.71 -18.56 4.09
CA SER A 45 2.35 -18.11 2.74
C SER A 45 0.84 -18.00 2.50
N ASP A 46 0.02 -18.28 3.50
CA ASP A 46 -1.44 -18.33 3.34
C ASP A 46 -2.04 -17.02 2.84
N PHE A 47 -1.64 -15.91 3.46
CA PHE A 47 -2.15 -14.60 3.07
C PHE A 47 -1.66 -14.19 1.67
N TYR A 48 -0.39 -14.48 1.38
CA TYR A 48 0.16 -14.25 0.05
C TYR A 48 -0.65 -14.99 -1.02
N GLU A 49 -0.94 -16.26 -0.80
CA GLU A 49 -1.71 -17.07 -1.76
C GLU A 49 -3.14 -16.52 -1.91
N GLU A 50 -3.75 -16.08 -0.82
CA GLU A 50 -5.08 -15.46 -0.84
C GLU A 50 -5.10 -14.21 -1.72
N ILE A 51 -4.13 -13.30 -1.50
CA ILE A 51 -4.03 -12.05 -2.26
C ILE A 51 -3.73 -12.33 -3.73
N LYS A 52 -2.81 -13.26 -3.99
CA LYS A 52 -2.45 -13.64 -5.36
C LYS A 52 -3.66 -14.22 -6.11
N SER A 53 -4.49 -15.00 -5.42
CA SER A 53 -5.70 -15.57 -6.02
C SER A 53 -6.71 -14.52 -6.45
N LYS A 54 -6.64 -13.32 -5.90
CA LYS A 54 -7.50 -12.18 -6.28
C LYS A 54 -6.98 -11.43 -7.51
N GLY A 55 -5.88 -11.88 -8.11
CA GLY A 55 -5.30 -11.24 -9.29
C GLY A 55 -4.45 -10.00 -8.98
N ILE A 56 -4.03 -9.84 -7.74
CA ILE A 56 -3.24 -8.67 -7.31
C ILE A 56 -1.75 -9.00 -7.40
N ASP A 57 -0.96 -8.03 -7.85
CA ASP A 57 0.49 -8.13 -7.91
C ASP A 57 1.04 -8.09 -6.47
N VAL A 58 1.55 -9.21 -6.00
CA VAL A 58 2.01 -9.38 -4.63
C VAL A 58 3.28 -10.24 -4.59
N GLU A 59 4.21 -9.85 -3.73
CA GLU A 59 5.39 -10.64 -3.42
C GLU A 59 5.47 -10.93 -1.94
N ARG A 60 6.35 -11.85 -1.55
CA ARG A 60 6.64 -12.19 -0.16
C ARG A 60 8.09 -11.90 0.17
N ILE A 61 8.32 -11.47 1.42
CA ILE A 61 9.67 -11.47 1.96
C ILE A 61 9.99 -12.83 2.56
N GLU A 62 11.27 -13.13 2.74
CA GLU A 62 11.68 -14.17 3.66
C GLU A 62 11.38 -13.68 5.09
N TYR A 63 10.66 -14.49 5.86
CA TYR A 63 10.19 -14.06 7.18
C TYR A 63 11.35 -13.73 8.12
N ALA A 64 11.20 -12.61 8.83
CA ALA A 64 12.14 -12.17 9.85
C ALA A 64 11.39 -11.99 11.18
N PRO A 65 11.98 -12.44 12.31
CA PRO A 65 11.30 -12.35 13.61
C PRO A 65 11.04 -10.92 14.09
N SER A 66 11.90 -9.97 13.71
CA SER A 66 11.76 -8.58 14.09
C SER A 66 10.76 -7.85 13.19
N ALA A 67 9.78 -7.17 13.79
CA ALA A 67 8.81 -6.38 13.04
C ALA A 67 9.51 -5.29 12.22
N LYS A 68 10.52 -4.65 12.79
CA LYS A 68 11.30 -3.63 12.10
C LYS A 68 11.98 -4.19 10.86
N GLU A 69 12.60 -5.36 10.98
CA GLU A 69 13.28 -6.02 9.86
C GLU A 69 12.27 -6.41 8.76
N ARG A 70 11.10 -6.92 9.15
CA ARG A 70 10.04 -7.25 8.18
C ARG A 70 9.62 -6.02 7.38
N ILE A 71 9.44 -4.89 8.04
CA ILE A 71 9.03 -3.65 7.37
C ILE A 71 10.13 -3.17 6.43
N VAL A 72 11.38 -3.17 6.88
CA VAL A 72 12.52 -2.74 6.03
C VAL A 72 12.63 -3.60 4.78
N LYS A 73 12.57 -4.92 4.91
CA LYS A 73 12.61 -5.84 3.76
C LYS A 73 11.46 -5.60 2.80
N SER A 74 10.25 -5.42 3.33
CA SER A 74 9.07 -5.19 2.51
C SER A 74 9.19 -3.88 1.73
N ARG A 75 9.61 -2.81 2.39
CA ARG A 75 9.74 -1.51 1.74
C ARG A 75 10.86 -1.48 0.71
N ASN A 76 11.93 -2.24 0.92
CA ASN A 76 13.00 -2.34 -0.08
C ASN A 76 12.52 -3.02 -1.36
N ILE A 77 11.69 -4.05 -1.26
CA ILE A 77 11.10 -4.70 -2.43
C ILE A 77 10.19 -3.71 -3.17
N ILE A 78 9.39 -2.95 -2.45
CA ILE A 78 8.52 -1.94 -3.05
C ILE A 78 9.35 -0.86 -3.74
N LEU A 79 10.43 -0.40 -3.11
CA LEU A 79 11.33 0.58 -3.69
C LEU A 79 11.95 0.08 -5.00
N ASP A 80 12.41 -1.17 -5.01
CA ASP A 80 12.97 -1.77 -6.22
C ASP A 80 11.94 -1.82 -7.35
N LYS A 81 10.70 -2.17 -7.02
CA LYS A 81 9.59 -2.17 -7.98
C LYS A 81 9.38 -0.77 -8.57
N PHE A 82 9.40 0.25 -7.72
CA PHE A 82 9.23 1.63 -8.15
C PHE A 82 10.36 2.07 -9.08
N LEU A 83 11.61 1.78 -8.70
CA LEU A 83 12.78 2.21 -9.46
C LEU A 83 12.91 1.48 -10.80
N ASP A 84 12.49 0.21 -10.85
CA ASP A 84 12.56 -0.60 -12.07
C ASP A 84 11.42 -0.30 -13.05
N GLY A 85 10.36 0.36 -12.59
CA GLY A 85 9.21 0.72 -13.42
C GLY A 85 9.26 2.16 -13.91
N ASP A 86 8.30 2.49 -14.76
CA ASP A 86 8.17 3.83 -15.34
C ASP A 86 7.21 4.71 -14.53
N TYR A 87 7.34 4.67 -13.21
CA TYR A 87 6.46 5.41 -12.31
C TYR A 87 6.98 6.81 -12.06
N ASP A 88 6.05 7.76 -12.02
CA ASP A 88 6.36 9.17 -11.72
C ASP A 88 6.24 9.47 -10.23
N TYR A 89 5.30 8.80 -9.53
CA TYR A 89 5.05 8.99 -8.12
C TYR A 89 4.80 7.69 -7.41
N PHE A 90 5.18 7.64 -6.14
CA PHE A 90 4.86 6.56 -5.24
C PHE A 90 3.82 7.02 -4.22
N PHE A 91 2.73 6.26 -4.08
CA PHE A 91 1.70 6.50 -3.09
C PHE A 91 1.72 5.38 -2.05
N SER A 92 2.15 5.73 -0.83
CA SER A 92 2.14 4.79 0.30
C SER A 92 0.76 4.83 0.95
N LEU A 93 -0.06 3.83 0.65
CA LEU A 93 -1.42 3.72 1.20
C LEU A 93 -1.49 2.49 2.09
N GLU A 94 -1.58 2.73 3.40
CA GLU A 94 -1.55 1.67 4.40
C GLU A 94 -2.87 0.87 4.44
N MET A 95 -2.78 -0.42 4.79
CA MET A 95 -3.96 -1.22 5.12
C MET A 95 -4.69 -0.55 6.31
N GLY A 96 -5.99 -0.62 6.30
CA GLY A 96 -6.80 0.00 7.35
C GLY A 96 -7.11 1.47 7.09
N VAL A 97 -6.60 2.05 6.02
CA VAL A 97 -6.96 3.40 5.57
C VAL A 97 -7.87 3.26 4.35
N ILE A 98 -9.07 3.83 4.43
CA ILE A 98 -9.98 3.90 3.29
C ILE A 98 -9.80 5.28 2.67
N PRO A 99 -9.23 5.36 1.46
CA PRO A 99 -8.95 6.66 0.86
C PRO A 99 -10.21 7.33 0.32
N LEU A 100 -10.19 8.66 0.25
CA LEU A 100 -11.16 9.38 -0.55
C LEU A 100 -11.00 8.96 -2.01
N THR A 101 -12.10 8.89 -2.75
CA THR A 101 -12.06 8.38 -4.13
C THR A 101 -11.19 9.21 -5.06
N ASP A 102 -11.05 10.51 -4.79
CA ASP A 102 -10.26 11.45 -5.60
C ASP A 102 -8.92 11.85 -4.95
N ILE A 103 -8.44 11.04 -3.99
CA ILE A 103 -7.25 11.41 -3.20
C ILE A 103 -6.01 11.61 -4.07
N ILE A 104 -5.82 10.78 -5.09
CA ILE A 104 -4.63 10.88 -5.95
C ILE A 104 -4.64 12.20 -6.70
N GLU A 105 -5.77 12.55 -7.29
CA GLU A 105 -5.93 13.83 -7.99
C GLU A 105 -5.66 15.00 -7.06
N LYS A 106 -6.19 14.96 -5.84
CA LYS A 106 -5.96 16.02 -4.84
C LYS A 106 -4.50 16.15 -4.43
N LEU A 107 -3.82 15.02 -4.23
CA LEU A 107 -2.41 15.06 -3.88
C LEU A 107 -1.56 15.60 -5.04
N LEU A 108 -1.89 15.23 -6.27
CA LEU A 108 -1.18 15.72 -7.46
C LEU A 108 -1.39 17.23 -7.69
N GLU A 109 -2.56 17.76 -7.33
CA GLU A 109 -2.85 19.19 -7.44
C GLU A 109 -1.90 20.05 -6.62
N SER A 110 -1.33 19.52 -5.53
CA SER A 110 -0.40 20.25 -4.69
C SER A 110 0.89 20.63 -5.44
N ASN A 111 1.22 19.90 -6.48
CA ASN A 111 2.43 20.07 -7.29
C ASN A 111 3.70 20.09 -6.44
N LYS A 112 3.75 19.24 -5.43
CA LYS A 112 4.90 19.08 -4.53
C LYS A 112 5.59 17.76 -4.77
N GLU A 113 6.88 17.69 -4.49
CA GLU A 113 7.65 16.45 -4.60
C GLU A 113 7.20 15.42 -3.55
N ILE A 114 6.89 15.91 -2.33
CA ILE A 114 6.39 15.09 -1.24
C ILE A 114 5.14 15.75 -0.67
N VAL A 115 4.07 14.97 -0.55
CA VAL A 115 2.80 15.46 0.01
C VAL A 115 2.14 14.33 0.78
N SER A 116 1.43 14.67 1.84
CA SER A 116 0.71 13.71 2.67
C SER A 116 -0.72 14.15 2.89
N GLY A 117 -1.62 13.19 2.84
CA GLY A 117 -3.00 13.40 3.29
C GLY A 117 -3.07 13.38 4.81
N VAL A 118 -4.02 14.10 5.36
CA VAL A 118 -4.26 14.14 6.80
C VAL A 118 -5.51 13.33 7.12
N TYR A 119 -5.40 12.45 8.10
CA TYR A 119 -6.55 11.71 8.62
C TYR A 119 -6.44 11.60 10.12
N PHE A 120 -7.61 11.41 10.75
CA PHE A 120 -7.66 11.28 12.20
C PHE A 120 -7.77 9.81 12.59
N LYS A 121 -6.90 9.40 13.50
CA LYS A 121 -6.93 8.07 14.07
C LYS A 121 -7.42 8.18 15.51
N PRO A 122 -8.57 7.57 15.87
CA PRO A 122 -9.02 7.61 17.25
C PRO A 122 -8.08 6.86 18.16
N PHE A 123 -7.83 7.40 19.34
CA PHE A 123 -7.07 6.73 20.38
C PHE A 123 -7.66 7.09 21.74
N ILE A 124 -7.45 6.21 22.70
CA ILE A 124 -7.93 6.41 24.05
C ILE A 124 -6.77 6.94 24.89
N ILE A 125 -6.98 8.09 25.52
CA ILE A 125 -6.04 8.64 26.48
C ILE A 125 -6.38 8.04 27.83
N ARG A 126 -5.40 7.43 28.47
CA ARG A 126 -5.55 6.87 29.81
C ARG A 126 -4.77 7.69 30.80
N ASP A 127 -5.41 7.96 31.92
CA ASP A 127 -4.80 8.65 33.04
C ASP A 127 -3.86 7.74 33.83
#